data_e5938134a756f8ba4b280f8fbd4b2075
#
_entry.id   e5938134a756f8ba4b280f8fbd4b2075
#
_cell.length_a   1.000
_cell.length_b   1.000
_cell.length_c   1.000
_cell.angle_alpha   90.00
_cell.angle_beta   90.00
_cell.angle_gamma   90.00
#
_symmetry.space_group_name_H-M   'P 1'
#
loop_
_entity.id
_entity.type
_entity.pdbx_description
1 polymer ?
#
loop_
_entity_poly.entity_id
_entity_poly.type
_entity_poly.pdbx_seq_one_letter_code
_entity_poly.pdbx_strand_id
1 'polypeptide(L)'
;MRFTLPLAFVALLSPVGAQAQSEAVQHTVVFKEDGRFAGWPANNGIWAWGDEIVVGFTMAYHKINPRGGHDIDRDRPSGRRQARSLDGGETWTLQDEPTRNEPAGELTEPVDFSNPDFAMLLTRGEFSVSTDRAQTWSGPYELPAFGRPRLLCRTDYLVEGKHRLTAFIAASKDSGQEGQPLCMRTEDGGLTWNLVGWVGDQPPQDYGYAIMPATVRVGETGYLSMIRRGAIFDGKRSWWVEPYLSPDDGKSWYLLDEPRVENSGNPATLTRLENGDLALVYGWRRSPYGIRTRISTDDGQTWGREYALRADGGSWDIGYPRTVQRTDGKCVTAYYFHEQGQELRYIAATIWDPEQFRR
;
A
#
# COMPACT_ATOMS: atom_id res chain seq x y z
N MET A 1 52.77 -30.51 -40.18
CA MET A 1 52.16 -29.59 -39.19
C MET A 1 50.68 -29.74 -39.21
N ARG A 2 50.11 -30.40 -38.19
CA ARG A 2 48.67 -30.57 -38.04
C ARG A 2 48.20 -29.61 -36.94
N PHE A 3 47.36 -28.66 -37.30
CA PHE A 3 46.71 -27.76 -36.32
C PHE A 3 45.41 -28.39 -35.82
N THR A 4 45.36 -28.68 -34.54
CA THR A 4 44.15 -29.07 -33.82
C THR A 4 43.51 -27.81 -33.22
N LEU A 5 42.30 -27.45 -33.67
CA LEU A 5 41.44 -26.43 -33.00
C LEU A 5 40.82 -27.06 -31.75
N PRO A 6 40.72 -26.32 -30.63
CA PRO A 6 39.94 -26.77 -29.48
C PRO A 6 38.46 -26.45 -29.71
N LEU A 7 37.59 -27.46 -29.50
CA LEU A 7 36.15 -27.29 -29.38
C LEU A 7 35.86 -26.53 -28.07
N ALA A 8 35.27 -25.36 -28.20
CA ALA A 8 34.68 -24.63 -27.05
C ALA A 8 33.31 -25.25 -26.73
N PHE A 9 33.19 -25.86 -25.55
CA PHE A 9 31.92 -26.26 -24.97
C PHE A 9 31.20 -25.01 -24.47
N VAL A 10 30.15 -24.59 -25.15
CA VAL A 10 29.20 -23.61 -24.64
C VAL A 10 28.22 -24.36 -23.74
N ALA A 11 28.39 -24.23 -22.44
CA ALA A 11 27.41 -24.70 -21.47
C ALA A 11 26.18 -23.78 -21.53
N LEU A 12 25.10 -24.28 -22.09
CA LEU A 12 23.77 -23.68 -21.99
C LEU A 12 23.31 -23.77 -20.53
N LEU A 13 23.46 -22.71 -19.78
CA LEU A 13 22.82 -22.54 -18.48
C LEU A 13 21.32 -22.37 -18.72
N SER A 14 20.56 -23.41 -18.53
CA SER A 14 19.10 -23.36 -18.45
C SER A 14 18.70 -22.49 -17.27
N PRO A 15 17.69 -21.60 -17.40
CA PRO A 15 17.21 -20.81 -16.29
C PRO A 15 16.38 -21.68 -15.33
N VAL A 16 17.03 -22.27 -14.35
CA VAL A 16 16.39 -23.09 -13.29
C VAL A 16 15.52 -22.21 -12.36
N GLY A 17 15.57 -20.87 -12.49
CA GLY A 17 14.84 -19.96 -11.61
C GLY A 17 13.36 -19.73 -11.92
N ALA A 18 12.90 -20.02 -13.13
CA ALA A 18 11.54 -19.65 -13.55
C ALA A 18 10.45 -20.67 -13.17
N GLN A 19 10.80 -21.94 -13.04
CA GLN A 19 9.83 -23.01 -12.75
C GLN A 19 9.48 -23.17 -11.26
N ALA A 20 10.40 -22.85 -10.36
CA ALA A 20 10.14 -22.92 -8.91
C ALA A 20 9.26 -21.76 -8.39
N GLN A 21 9.12 -20.66 -9.16
CA GLN A 21 8.28 -19.53 -8.79
C GLN A 21 6.78 -19.74 -9.07
N SER A 22 6.40 -20.67 -9.94
CA SER A 22 4.99 -20.89 -10.32
C SER A 22 4.16 -21.62 -9.23
N GLU A 23 4.79 -22.36 -8.33
CA GLU A 23 4.11 -23.04 -7.21
C GLU A 23 4.01 -22.15 -5.95
N ALA A 24 4.78 -21.09 -5.89
CA ALA A 24 4.88 -20.19 -4.72
C ALA A 24 3.84 -19.09 -4.69
N VAL A 25 3.17 -18.82 -5.80
CA VAL A 25 2.23 -17.70 -5.96
C VAL A 25 0.97 -18.12 -6.73
N GLN A 26 -0.18 -17.63 -6.25
CA GLN A 26 -1.47 -17.80 -6.92
C GLN A 26 -2.07 -16.41 -7.16
N HIS A 27 -2.50 -16.14 -8.40
CA HIS A 27 -3.16 -14.88 -8.74
C HIS A 27 -4.66 -15.07 -8.81
N THR A 28 -5.41 -14.15 -8.22
CA THR A 28 -6.88 -14.13 -8.25
C THR A 28 -7.38 -12.75 -8.70
N VAL A 29 -8.59 -12.73 -9.25
CA VAL A 29 -9.26 -11.49 -9.65
C VAL A 29 -10.20 -11.06 -8.53
N VAL A 30 -9.92 -9.89 -7.94
CA VAL A 30 -10.77 -9.31 -6.91
C VAL A 30 -11.99 -8.62 -7.52
N PHE A 31 -11.76 -7.81 -8.57
CA PHE A 31 -12.81 -7.13 -9.32
C PHE A 31 -12.33 -6.79 -10.72
N LYS A 32 -13.11 -7.23 -11.73
CA LYS A 32 -12.92 -6.89 -13.13
C LYS A 32 -14.29 -6.79 -13.80
N GLU A 33 -14.56 -5.69 -14.50
CA GLU A 33 -15.81 -5.45 -15.22
C GLU A 33 -15.52 -4.67 -16.50
N ASP A 34 -16.16 -5.04 -17.61
CA ASP A 34 -15.99 -4.39 -18.89
C ASP A 34 -16.43 -2.91 -18.84
N GLY A 35 -15.63 -2.05 -19.45
CA GLY A 35 -15.85 -0.61 -19.44
C GLY A 35 -15.57 0.08 -18.10
N ARG A 36 -15.03 -0.64 -17.11
CA ARG A 36 -14.63 -0.08 -15.81
C ARG A 36 -13.11 0.03 -15.70
N PHE A 37 -12.70 1.00 -14.92
CA PHE A 37 -11.38 1.13 -14.34
C PHE A 37 -11.49 0.86 -12.85
N ALA A 38 -10.64 0.00 -12.30
CA ALA A 38 -10.55 -0.19 -10.86
C ALA A 38 -9.09 0.00 -10.41
N GLY A 39 -8.88 0.78 -9.34
CA GLY A 39 -7.52 1.12 -8.93
C GLY A 39 -7.35 1.49 -7.46
N TRP A 40 -6.10 1.59 -7.08
CA TRP A 40 -5.57 2.21 -5.86
C TRP A 40 -6.06 1.58 -4.54
N PRO A 41 -5.92 0.28 -4.32
CA PRO A 41 -6.25 -0.32 -3.02
C PRO A 41 -5.49 0.35 -1.86
N ALA A 42 -4.25 0.79 -2.10
CA ALA A 42 -3.46 1.49 -1.11
C ALA A 42 -4.14 2.73 -0.50
N ASN A 43 -5.00 3.41 -1.25
CA ASN A 43 -5.74 4.57 -0.76
C ASN A 43 -6.97 4.19 0.07
N ASN A 44 -7.48 2.98 -0.12
CA ASN A 44 -8.80 2.56 0.36
C ASN A 44 -8.75 1.55 1.50
N GLY A 45 -7.60 0.90 1.74
CA GLY A 45 -7.37 -0.04 2.83
C GLY A 45 -7.62 -1.51 2.48
N ILE A 46 -7.12 -2.36 3.35
CA ILE A 46 -7.37 -3.80 3.40
C ILE A 46 -7.48 -4.20 4.88
N TRP A 47 -8.37 -5.13 5.18
CA TRP A 47 -8.58 -5.65 6.53
C TRP A 47 -8.75 -7.16 6.45
N ALA A 48 -8.33 -7.87 7.51
CA ALA A 48 -8.46 -9.32 7.61
C ALA A 48 -8.91 -9.73 9.00
N TRP A 49 -9.80 -10.71 9.04
CA TRP A 49 -10.30 -11.39 10.23
C TRP A 49 -10.22 -12.89 9.99
N GLY A 50 -9.01 -13.44 10.18
CA GLY A 50 -8.70 -14.79 9.74
C GLY A 50 -8.71 -14.88 8.21
N ASP A 51 -9.51 -15.79 7.65
CA ASP A 51 -9.65 -15.95 6.21
C ASP A 51 -10.69 -15.00 5.58
N GLU A 52 -11.40 -14.24 6.39
CA GLU A 52 -12.24 -13.15 5.90
C GLU A 52 -11.40 -11.91 5.61
N ILE A 53 -11.35 -11.49 4.35
CA ILE A 53 -10.57 -10.33 3.89
C ILE A 53 -11.47 -9.35 3.16
N VAL A 54 -11.34 -8.06 3.48
CA VAL A 54 -12.00 -6.95 2.77
C VAL A 54 -10.96 -6.02 2.19
N VAL A 55 -11.07 -5.71 0.90
CA VAL A 55 -10.21 -4.74 0.23
C VAL A 55 -11.04 -3.62 -0.38
N GLY A 56 -10.66 -2.38 -0.07
CA GLY A 56 -11.24 -1.19 -0.68
C GLY A 56 -10.47 -0.77 -1.92
N PHE A 57 -11.18 -0.20 -2.90
CA PHE A 57 -10.59 0.36 -4.12
C PHE A 57 -11.46 1.46 -4.71
N THR A 58 -10.92 2.21 -5.65
CA THR A 58 -11.68 3.19 -6.43
C THR A 58 -12.15 2.55 -7.74
N MET A 59 -13.44 2.65 -8.03
CA MET A 59 -14.01 2.27 -9.32
C MET A 59 -14.41 3.51 -10.11
N ALA A 60 -14.07 3.53 -11.39
CA ALA A 60 -14.40 4.58 -12.33
C ALA A 60 -14.84 3.96 -13.67
N TYR A 61 -15.20 4.79 -14.65
CA TYR A 61 -15.41 4.35 -16.02
C TYR A 61 -14.10 4.43 -16.81
N HIS A 62 -13.83 3.39 -17.60
CA HIS A 62 -12.68 3.35 -18.48
C HIS A 62 -12.85 4.29 -19.68
N LYS A 63 -11.78 5.02 -20.00
CA LYS A 63 -11.66 5.84 -21.21
C LYS A 63 -10.18 6.09 -21.47
N ILE A 64 -9.71 5.69 -22.64
CA ILE A 64 -8.31 5.89 -23.02
C ILE A 64 -7.97 7.39 -22.94
N ASN A 65 -6.88 7.70 -22.23
CA ASN A 65 -6.38 9.04 -22.09
C ASN A 65 -5.23 9.30 -23.10
N PRO A 66 -5.49 9.94 -24.24
CA PRO A 66 -4.48 10.15 -25.29
C PRO A 66 -3.31 11.06 -24.84
N ARG A 67 -3.49 11.80 -23.74
CA ARG A 67 -2.44 12.67 -23.16
C ARG A 67 -1.56 11.95 -22.15
N GLY A 68 -1.77 10.65 -21.94
CA GLY A 68 -1.13 9.87 -20.90
C GLY A 68 -1.75 10.06 -19.52
N GLY A 69 -1.37 9.20 -18.58
CA GLY A 69 -1.94 9.14 -17.24
C GLY A 69 -2.85 7.93 -17.07
N HIS A 70 -3.80 8.01 -16.15
CA HIS A 70 -4.75 6.91 -15.93
C HIS A 70 -5.87 6.97 -16.96
N ASP A 71 -6.27 5.81 -17.50
CA ASP A 71 -7.33 5.66 -18.51
C ASP A 71 -8.72 5.69 -17.85
N ILE A 72 -9.11 6.87 -17.39
CA ILE A 72 -10.35 7.13 -16.65
C ILE A 72 -11.18 8.19 -17.34
N ASP A 73 -12.47 7.92 -17.48
CA ASP A 73 -13.44 8.92 -17.89
C ASP A 73 -13.75 9.87 -16.72
N ARG A 74 -13.15 11.05 -16.75
CA ARG A 74 -13.31 12.07 -15.71
C ARG A 74 -14.64 12.83 -15.79
N ASP A 75 -15.38 12.64 -16.89
CA ASP A 75 -16.70 13.23 -17.09
C ASP A 75 -17.82 12.37 -16.47
N ARG A 76 -17.47 11.18 -15.97
CA ARG A 76 -18.38 10.23 -15.32
C ARG A 76 -18.01 10.04 -13.86
N PRO A 77 -18.99 9.68 -12.98
CA PRO A 77 -18.75 9.46 -11.58
C PRO A 77 -17.70 8.37 -11.30
N SER A 78 -16.88 8.61 -10.30
CA SER A 78 -16.03 7.60 -9.69
C SER A 78 -16.32 7.53 -8.21
N GLY A 79 -16.17 6.35 -7.61
CA GLY A 79 -16.46 6.15 -6.19
C GLY A 79 -15.62 5.03 -5.60
N ARG A 80 -15.65 4.97 -4.27
CA ARG A 80 -15.06 3.85 -3.53
C ARG A 80 -15.96 2.63 -3.67
N ARG A 81 -15.34 1.47 -3.77
CA ARG A 81 -15.97 0.15 -3.68
C ARG A 81 -15.14 -0.72 -2.75
N GLN A 82 -15.73 -1.81 -2.30
CA GLN A 82 -15.00 -2.85 -1.58
C GLN A 82 -15.42 -4.25 -2.08
N ALA A 83 -14.49 -5.18 -1.98
CA ALA A 83 -14.75 -6.59 -2.23
C ALA A 83 -14.37 -7.41 -1.00
N ARG A 84 -15.10 -8.47 -0.75
CA ARG A 84 -14.93 -9.40 0.37
C ARG A 84 -14.61 -10.80 -0.14
N SER A 85 -13.63 -11.43 0.50
CA SER A 85 -13.33 -12.85 0.41
C SER A 85 -13.67 -13.50 1.75
N LEU A 86 -14.16 -14.74 1.74
CA LEU A 86 -14.40 -15.55 2.94
C LEU A 86 -13.48 -16.79 2.97
N ASP A 87 -12.60 -16.95 1.98
CA ASP A 87 -11.73 -18.10 1.76
C ASP A 87 -10.25 -17.71 1.62
N GLY A 88 -9.84 -16.65 2.31
CA GLY A 88 -8.44 -16.22 2.32
C GLY A 88 -7.96 -15.62 1.00
N GLY A 89 -8.85 -15.01 0.21
CA GLY A 89 -8.50 -14.32 -1.03
C GLY A 89 -8.55 -15.19 -2.29
N GLU A 90 -9.07 -16.41 -2.20
CA GLU A 90 -9.21 -17.30 -3.35
C GLU A 90 -10.37 -16.87 -4.26
N THR A 91 -11.51 -16.51 -3.64
CA THR A 91 -12.66 -15.95 -4.34
C THR A 91 -13.12 -14.65 -3.71
N TRP A 92 -13.76 -13.79 -4.52
CA TRP A 92 -14.14 -12.44 -4.11
C TRP A 92 -15.54 -12.08 -4.56
N THR A 93 -16.27 -11.36 -3.70
CA THR A 93 -17.58 -10.80 -3.99
C THR A 93 -17.54 -9.29 -3.83
N LEU A 94 -17.95 -8.56 -4.88
CA LEU A 94 -18.14 -7.11 -4.80
C LEU A 94 -19.25 -6.82 -3.81
N GLN A 95 -19.00 -5.88 -2.91
CA GLN A 95 -19.99 -5.38 -1.97
C GLN A 95 -20.55 -4.05 -2.48
N ASP A 96 -21.82 -3.82 -2.18
CA ASP A 96 -22.42 -2.51 -2.36
C ASP A 96 -21.63 -1.45 -1.60
N GLU A 97 -21.59 -0.24 -2.16
CA GLU A 97 -20.91 0.87 -1.51
C GLU A 97 -21.57 1.12 -0.16
N PRO A 98 -20.82 1.11 0.94
CA PRO A 98 -21.38 1.59 2.20
C PRO A 98 -21.81 3.04 1.96
N THR A 99 -23.09 3.28 2.10
CA THR A 99 -23.73 4.56 1.77
C THR A 99 -23.10 5.68 2.60
N ARG A 100 -22.36 6.53 1.94
CA ARG A 100 -21.75 7.74 2.46
C ARG A 100 -22.62 8.93 2.05
N ASN A 101 -23.80 9.07 2.67
CA ASN A 101 -24.75 10.10 2.25
C ASN A 101 -24.77 11.32 3.18
N GLU A 102 -23.99 11.28 4.27
CA GLU A 102 -23.97 12.38 5.25
C GLU A 102 -22.64 13.15 5.14
N PRO A 103 -22.68 14.47 5.32
CA PRO A 103 -21.47 15.26 5.51
C PRO A 103 -20.71 14.80 6.76
N ALA A 104 -19.42 15.11 6.81
CA ALA A 104 -18.60 14.81 7.99
C ALA A 104 -19.23 15.40 9.24
N GLY A 105 -19.40 14.56 10.27
CA GLY A 105 -19.93 14.94 11.57
C GLY A 105 -18.85 14.93 12.64
N GLU A 106 -19.25 15.28 13.85
CA GLU A 106 -18.43 15.10 15.05
C GLU A 106 -18.68 13.71 15.65
N LEU A 107 -17.59 13.05 16.05
CA LEU A 107 -17.68 11.84 16.86
C LEU A 107 -18.04 12.26 18.29
N THR A 108 -19.14 11.71 18.85
CA THR A 108 -19.64 12.10 20.19
C THR A 108 -19.34 11.06 21.26
N GLU A 109 -19.05 9.83 20.87
CA GLU A 109 -18.75 8.73 21.78
C GLU A 109 -17.43 8.07 21.39
N PRO A 110 -16.59 7.65 22.37
CA PRO A 110 -15.31 7.02 22.08
C PRO A 110 -15.49 5.67 21.39
N VAL A 111 -14.73 5.43 20.34
CA VAL A 111 -14.65 4.14 19.67
C VAL A 111 -13.76 3.18 20.47
N ASP A 112 -14.23 1.94 20.63
CA ASP A 112 -13.42 0.84 21.11
C ASP A 112 -12.62 0.22 19.97
N PHE A 113 -11.36 0.63 19.80
CA PHE A 113 -10.47 0.12 18.76
C PHE A 113 -10.03 -1.33 19.01
N SER A 114 -10.18 -1.84 20.24
CA SER A 114 -9.86 -3.23 20.57
C SER A 114 -10.99 -4.21 20.20
N ASN A 115 -12.12 -3.71 19.67
CA ASN A 115 -13.17 -4.56 19.14
C ASN A 115 -12.58 -5.49 18.06
N PRO A 116 -12.75 -6.83 18.18
CA PRO A 116 -12.17 -7.77 17.22
C PRO A 116 -12.68 -7.61 15.79
N ASP A 117 -13.83 -6.97 15.61
CA ASP A 117 -14.44 -6.71 14.29
C ASP A 117 -14.19 -5.27 13.79
N PHE A 118 -13.28 -4.55 14.45
CA PHE A 118 -12.95 -3.16 14.11
C PHE A 118 -12.26 -3.01 12.77
N ALA A 119 -12.65 -1.96 12.04
CA ALA A 119 -11.92 -1.42 10.90
C ALA A 119 -12.04 0.11 10.86
N MET A 120 -11.01 0.79 10.38
CA MET A 120 -11.04 2.23 10.15
C MET A 120 -10.60 2.56 8.73
N LEU A 121 -11.32 3.48 8.11
CA LEU A 121 -11.00 4.05 6.81
C LEU A 121 -10.59 5.50 6.99
N LEU A 122 -9.40 5.85 6.50
CA LEU A 122 -8.91 7.22 6.44
C LEU A 122 -9.07 7.76 5.03
N THR A 123 -9.67 8.92 4.90
CA THR A 123 -9.86 9.64 3.64
C THR A 123 -9.30 11.06 3.76
N ARG A 124 -9.57 11.92 2.79
CA ARG A 124 -9.03 13.28 2.77
C ARG A 124 -9.63 14.14 3.88
N GLY A 125 -8.95 14.23 5.03
CA GLY A 125 -9.37 15.02 6.16
C GLY A 125 -10.47 14.41 7.01
N GLU A 126 -10.80 13.14 6.81
CA GLU A 126 -11.89 12.45 7.50
C GLU A 126 -11.52 11.00 7.82
N PHE A 127 -12.22 10.40 8.77
CA PHE A 127 -12.18 8.97 9.04
C PHE A 127 -13.59 8.39 9.20
N SER A 128 -13.72 7.12 8.93
CA SER A 128 -14.92 6.34 9.20
C SER A 128 -14.53 5.06 9.92
N VAL A 129 -15.41 4.56 10.76
CA VAL A 129 -15.16 3.35 11.56
C VAL A 129 -16.23 2.30 11.30
N SER A 130 -15.84 1.05 11.41
CA SER A 130 -16.71 -0.11 11.39
C SER A 130 -16.43 -0.97 12.62
N THR A 131 -17.45 -1.57 13.20
CA THR A 131 -17.36 -2.53 14.30
C THR A 131 -18.00 -3.88 13.96
N ASP A 132 -18.19 -4.12 12.66
CA ASP A 132 -18.84 -5.30 12.10
C ASP A 132 -18.10 -5.86 10.87
N ARG A 133 -16.76 -5.80 10.89
CA ARG A 133 -15.87 -6.27 9.81
C ARG A 133 -16.12 -5.56 8.48
N ALA A 134 -16.24 -4.24 8.51
CA ALA A 134 -16.49 -3.42 7.34
C ALA A 134 -17.79 -3.75 6.57
N GLN A 135 -18.82 -4.29 7.24
CA GLN A 135 -20.15 -4.46 6.65
C GLN A 135 -20.89 -3.12 6.63
N THR A 136 -20.82 -2.39 7.74
CA THR A 136 -21.34 -1.02 7.82
C THR A 136 -20.27 -0.04 8.33
N TRP A 137 -20.44 1.24 8.02
CA TRP A 137 -19.50 2.28 8.37
C TRP A 137 -20.22 3.46 9.03
N SER A 138 -19.71 3.91 10.17
CA SER A 138 -20.13 5.13 10.85
C SER A 138 -19.20 6.28 10.47
N GLY A 139 -19.72 7.50 10.41
CA GLY A 139 -19.02 8.68 9.91
C GLY A 139 -19.43 9.03 8.48
N PRO A 140 -18.64 9.85 7.74
CA PRO A 140 -17.28 10.29 8.10
C PRO A 140 -17.26 11.26 9.28
N TYR A 141 -16.12 11.26 10.00
CA TYR A 141 -15.80 12.20 11.07
C TYR A 141 -14.60 13.05 10.66
N GLU A 142 -14.59 14.32 11.05
CA GLU A 142 -13.52 15.24 10.69
C GLU A 142 -12.19 14.96 11.41
N LEU A 143 -11.09 15.18 10.71
CA LEU A 143 -9.74 15.17 11.26
C LEU A 143 -9.18 16.60 11.30
N PRO A 144 -8.42 16.96 12.35
CA PRO A 144 -7.76 18.28 12.40
C PRO A 144 -6.69 18.38 11.31
N ALA A 145 -6.65 19.53 10.63
CA ALA A 145 -5.74 19.77 9.51
C ALA A 145 -4.27 20.02 9.92
N PHE A 146 -3.99 20.14 11.22
CA PHE A 146 -2.65 20.41 11.80
C PHE A 146 -1.92 21.62 11.15
N GLY A 147 -2.68 22.68 10.85
CA GLY A 147 -2.16 23.90 10.24
C GLY A 147 -1.81 23.80 8.75
N ARG A 148 -2.22 22.71 8.09
CA ARG A 148 -2.00 22.50 6.66
C ARG A 148 -3.28 22.74 5.85
N PRO A 149 -3.18 23.12 4.55
CA PRO A 149 -4.36 23.36 3.72
C PRO A 149 -5.29 22.14 3.58
N ARG A 150 -4.73 20.92 3.60
CA ARG A 150 -5.50 19.67 3.54
C ARG A 150 -4.69 18.46 3.99
N LEU A 151 -5.39 17.41 4.40
CA LEU A 151 -4.81 16.10 4.62
C LEU A 151 -4.91 15.25 3.34
N LEU A 152 -3.88 14.43 3.11
CA LEU A 152 -3.76 13.48 2.00
C LEU A 152 -3.78 12.07 2.58
N CYS A 153 -4.94 11.70 3.10
CA CYS A 153 -5.06 10.46 3.85
C CYS A 153 -4.96 9.22 2.95
N ARG A 154 -4.32 8.24 3.51
CA ARG A 154 -4.28 6.84 3.10
C ARG A 154 -4.59 6.03 4.34
N THR A 155 -5.33 4.95 4.22
CA THR A 155 -5.64 4.09 5.36
C THR A 155 -4.37 3.38 5.84
N ASP A 156 -3.72 3.94 6.86
CA ASP A 156 -2.51 3.39 7.49
C ASP A 156 -2.54 3.75 8.99
N TYR A 157 -2.72 2.75 9.86
CA TYR A 157 -2.86 2.94 11.29
C TYR A 157 -2.48 1.68 12.07
N LEU A 158 -2.18 1.88 13.34
CA LEU A 158 -1.92 0.83 14.32
C LEU A 158 -2.85 1.00 15.51
N VAL A 159 -3.58 -0.07 15.86
CA VAL A 159 -4.36 -0.14 17.10
C VAL A 159 -3.40 -0.47 18.24
N GLU A 160 -3.38 0.36 19.27
CA GLU A 160 -2.45 0.27 20.39
C GLU A 160 -3.14 0.08 21.74
N GLY A 161 -4.46 0.10 21.75
CA GLY A 161 -5.28 -0.13 22.93
C GLY A 161 -6.74 0.20 22.67
N LYS A 162 -7.56 0.04 23.70
CA LYS A 162 -9.00 0.23 23.59
C LYS A 162 -9.41 1.58 22.99
N HIS A 163 -8.76 2.66 23.42
CA HIS A 163 -9.02 4.03 22.98
C HIS A 163 -7.80 4.70 22.36
N ARG A 164 -6.69 3.95 22.21
CA ARG A 164 -5.44 4.44 21.64
C ARG A 164 -5.22 3.87 20.24
N LEU A 165 -5.03 4.78 19.29
CA LEU A 165 -4.72 4.46 17.91
C LEU A 165 -3.77 5.50 17.34
N THR A 166 -2.73 5.03 16.64
CA THR A 166 -1.78 5.89 15.93
C THR A 166 -2.00 5.73 14.43
N ALA A 167 -2.16 6.85 13.72
CA ALA A 167 -2.35 6.87 12.28
C ALA A 167 -1.21 7.61 11.57
N PHE A 168 -0.86 7.11 10.41
CA PHE A 168 0.21 7.64 9.57
C PHE A 168 -0.39 8.10 8.24
N ILE A 169 -0.39 9.40 8.04
CA ILE A 169 -1.00 10.03 6.86
C ILE A 169 -0.03 11.03 6.27
N ALA A 170 -0.43 11.73 5.22
CA ALA A 170 0.32 12.89 4.72
C ALA A 170 -0.55 14.14 4.76
N ALA A 171 0.07 15.30 4.97
CA ALA A 171 -0.55 16.60 4.77
C ALA A 171 0.01 17.27 3.52
N SER A 172 -0.75 18.14 2.88
CA SER A 172 -0.25 18.98 1.81
C SER A 172 0.87 19.90 2.31
N LYS A 173 1.70 20.36 1.41
CA LYS A 173 2.59 21.51 1.64
C LYS A 173 1.76 22.80 1.82
N ASP A 174 2.39 23.88 2.25
CA ASP A 174 1.73 25.17 2.38
C ASP A 174 1.17 25.69 1.04
N SER A 175 1.80 25.28 -0.07
CA SER A 175 1.29 25.51 -1.44
C SER A 175 0.02 24.71 -1.80
N GLY A 176 -0.46 23.83 -0.94
CA GLY A 176 -1.59 22.92 -1.19
C GLY A 176 -1.27 21.70 -2.05
N GLN A 177 -0.02 21.57 -2.54
CA GLN A 177 0.43 20.40 -3.32
C GLN A 177 0.74 19.20 -2.43
N GLU A 178 1.04 18.06 -3.06
CA GLU A 178 1.47 16.83 -2.36
C GLU A 178 2.65 17.12 -1.42
N GLY A 179 2.60 16.60 -0.20
CA GLY A 179 3.28 17.15 0.94
C GLY A 179 4.17 16.23 1.73
N GLN A 180 3.96 16.18 3.02
CA GLN A 180 4.81 15.61 4.04
C GLN A 180 4.03 14.61 4.89
N PRO A 181 4.56 13.43 5.20
CA PRO A 181 3.92 12.48 6.11
C PRO A 181 3.98 12.98 7.55
N LEU A 182 3.01 12.54 8.32
CA LEU A 182 2.92 12.80 9.76
C LEU A 182 2.41 11.56 10.51
N CYS A 183 2.78 11.51 11.77
CA CYS A 183 2.24 10.62 12.78
C CYS A 183 1.24 11.41 13.62
N MET A 184 0.01 10.94 13.72
CA MET A 184 -1.03 11.50 14.59
C MET A 184 -1.62 10.41 15.47
N ARG A 185 -2.15 10.80 16.62
CA ARG A 185 -2.64 9.84 17.61
C ARG A 185 -3.89 10.34 18.30
N THR A 186 -4.78 9.40 18.61
CA THR A 186 -5.86 9.57 19.57
C THR A 186 -5.60 8.70 20.80
N GLU A 187 -5.99 9.19 21.99
CA GLU A 187 -5.91 8.48 23.26
C GLU A 187 -7.32 8.32 23.90
N ASP A 188 -8.34 8.82 23.22
CA ASP A 188 -9.71 8.94 23.71
C ASP A 188 -10.75 8.35 22.75
N GLY A 189 -10.35 7.34 21.97
CA GLY A 189 -11.26 6.66 21.06
C GLY A 189 -11.65 7.46 19.82
N GLY A 190 -10.81 8.42 19.39
CA GLY A 190 -11.03 9.21 18.19
C GLY A 190 -11.75 10.53 18.41
N LEU A 191 -12.11 10.87 19.67
CA LEU A 191 -12.75 12.16 19.99
C LEU A 191 -11.81 13.33 19.74
N THR A 192 -10.52 13.15 20.05
CA THR A 192 -9.47 14.12 19.71
C THR A 192 -8.29 13.46 19.04
N TRP A 193 -7.63 14.22 18.15
CA TRP A 193 -6.44 13.77 17.44
C TRP A 193 -5.31 14.79 17.61
N ASN A 194 -4.14 14.29 17.97
CA ASN A 194 -2.96 15.09 18.22
C ASN A 194 -1.86 14.76 17.20
N LEU A 195 -1.18 15.80 16.71
CA LEU A 195 0.05 15.63 15.95
C LEU A 195 1.14 15.14 16.91
N VAL A 196 1.72 13.97 16.60
CA VAL A 196 2.86 13.41 17.37
C VAL A 196 4.17 13.89 16.77
N GLY A 197 4.32 13.80 15.44
CA GLY A 197 5.53 14.23 14.75
C GLY A 197 5.39 14.22 13.24
N TRP A 198 6.23 15.02 12.57
CA TRP A 198 6.40 15.01 11.13
C TRP A 198 7.45 13.99 10.73
N VAL A 199 7.21 13.23 9.65
CA VAL A 199 8.18 12.25 9.14
C VAL A 199 9.08 12.94 8.11
N GLY A 200 10.35 13.15 8.51
CA GLY A 200 11.34 13.83 7.69
C GLY A 200 11.04 15.31 7.42
N ASP A 201 11.87 15.93 6.61
CA ASP A 201 11.74 17.34 6.24
C ASP A 201 10.61 17.57 5.24
N GLN A 202 10.05 18.79 5.26
CA GLN A 202 9.08 19.19 4.25
C GLN A 202 9.76 19.25 2.86
N PRO A 203 9.21 18.57 1.85
CA PRO A 203 9.74 18.61 0.50
C PRO A 203 9.68 20.02 -0.12
N PRO A 204 10.51 20.31 -1.13
CA PRO A 204 10.51 21.60 -1.83
C PRO A 204 9.12 22.02 -2.32
N GLN A 205 8.83 23.33 -2.28
CA GLN A 205 7.48 23.85 -2.58
C GLN A 205 7.11 23.73 -4.07
N ASP A 206 8.07 23.82 -4.97
CA ASP A 206 7.90 23.76 -6.42
C ASP A 206 7.60 22.34 -6.92
N TYR A 207 8.55 21.42 -6.76
CA TYR A 207 8.36 20.02 -7.07
C TYR A 207 9.10 19.15 -6.06
N GLY A 208 8.35 18.25 -5.49
CA GLY A 208 8.83 17.28 -4.52
C GLY A 208 7.69 16.86 -3.60
N TYR A 209 7.70 15.62 -3.18
CA TYR A 209 6.73 15.12 -2.23
C TYR A 209 7.28 13.96 -1.40
N ALA A 210 6.77 13.84 -0.20
CA ALA A 210 6.85 12.66 0.65
C ALA A 210 5.42 12.32 1.06
N ILE A 211 4.92 11.16 0.70
CA ILE A 211 3.51 10.79 0.91
C ILE A 211 3.36 9.28 1.06
N MET A 212 2.15 8.87 1.41
CA MET A 212 1.72 7.48 1.40
C MET A 212 2.61 6.59 2.28
N PRO A 213 2.70 6.89 3.58
CA PRO A 213 3.40 6.06 4.54
C PRO A 213 2.85 4.63 4.54
N ALA A 214 3.71 3.66 4.83
CA ALA A 214 3.34 2.29 5.17
C ALA A 214 4.15 1.91 6.41
N THR A 215 3.48 1.78 7.55
CA THR A 215 4.15 1.80 8.85
C THR A 215 3.86 0.54 9.64
N VAL A 216 4.88 0.04 10.31
CA VAL A 216 4.80 -1.05 11.31
C VAL A 216 5.48 -0.63 12.61
N ARG A 217 5.07 -1.26 13.71
CA ARG A 217 5.80 -1.13 14.97
C ARG A 217 7.07 -1.98 14.92
N VAL A 218 8.20 -1.44 15.43
CA VAL A 218 9.47 -2.13 15.61
C VAL A 218 9.94 -1.92 17.05
N GLY A 219 10.32 -2.99 17.71
CA GLY A 219 10.60 -2.95 19.15
C GLY A 219 9.38 -2.48 19.97
N GLU A 220 9.64 -1.96 21.18
CA GLU A 220 8.59 -1.52 22.11
C GLU A 220 8.02 -0.14 21.75
N THR A 221 8.89 0.80 21.36
CA THR A 221 8.53 2.22 21.14
C THR A 221 8.83 2.70 19.72
N GLY A 222 9.32 1.83 18.84
CA GLY A 222 9.74 2.22 17.52
C GLY A 222 8.66 2.04 16.45
N TYR A 223 8.78 2.84 15.38
CA TYR A 223 8.05 2.67 14.12
C TYR A 223 9.02 2.68 12.96
N LEU A 224 8.82 1.78 12.01
CA LEU A 224 9.46 1.83 10.70
C LEU A 224 8.39 2.18 9.66
N SER A 225 8.64 3.22 8.88
CA SER A 225 7.71 3.71 7.85
C SER A 225 8.38 3.80 6.49
N MET A 226 7.79 3.17 5.49
CA MET A 226 8.20 3.26 4.09
C MET A 226 7.46 4.41 3.41
N ILE A 227 8.18 5.42 2.96
CA ILE A 227 7.63 6.66 2.41
C ILE A 227 7.83 6.73 0.91
N ARG A 228 6.76 6.97 0.15
CA ARG A 228 6.84 7.26 -1.27
C ARG A 228 7.35 8.68 -1.49
N ARG A 229 8.42 8.81 -2.29
CA ARG A 229 9.09 10.07 -2.58
C ARG A 229 9.06 10.43 -4.06
N GLY A 230 9.09 11.72 -4.32
CA GLY A 230 9.39 12.29 -5.62
C GLY A 230 10.17 13.58 -5.46
N ALA A 231 11.18 13.79 -6.30
CA ALA A 231 11.98 15.00 -6.34
C ALA A 231 12.57 15.25 -7.73
N ILE A 232 13.17 16.41 -7.91
CA ILE A 232 13.98 16.74 -9.09
C ILE A 232 15.46 16.71 -8.68
N PHE A 233 16.27 15.93 -9.40
CA PHE A 233 17.72 15.93 -9.32
C PHE A 233 18.28 16.24 -10.70
N ASP A 234 19.15 17.22 -10.81
CA ASP A 234 19.77 17.65 -12.08
C ASP A 234 18.73 17.88 -13.20
N GLY A 235 17.60 18.51 -12.86
CA GLY A 235 16.50 18.77 -13.80
C GLY A 235 15.67 17.56 -14.18
N LYS A 236 15.94 16.38 -13.63
CA LYS A 236 15.20 15.14 -13.90
C LYS A 236 14.31 14.75 -12.73
N ARG A 237 13.07 14.39 -13.02
CA ARG A 237 12.15 13.82 -12.03
C ARG A 237 12.59 12.42 -11.65
N SER A 238 12.70 12.17 -10.35
CA SER A 238 13.04 10.88 -9.76
C SER A 238 12.00 10.48 -8.74
N TRP A 239 11.76 9.16 -8.62
CA TRP A 239 10.77 8.61 -7.72
C TRP A 239 11.31 7.35 -7.07
N TRP A 240 11.09 7.23 -5.75
CA TRP A 240 11.55 6.09 -4.96
C TRP A 240 10.66 5.87 -3.73
N VAL A 241 10.94 4.82 -3.02
CA VAL A 241 10.45 4.56 -1.66
C VAL A 241 11.66 4.51 -0.74
N GLU A 242 11.58 5.16 0.42
CA GLU A 242 12.66 5.19 1.40
C GLU A 242 12.13 4.99 2.83
N PRO A 243 12.94 4.39 3.73
CA PRO A 243 12.55 4.09 5.10
C PRO A 243 12.86 5.23 6.06
N TYR A 244 11.96 5.45 7.00
CA TYR A 244 12.17 6.29 8.17
C TYR A 244 11.94 5.48 9.44
N LEU A 245 12.85 5.60 10.40
CA LEU A 245 12.76 5.00 11.73
C LEU A 245 12.42 6.07 12.76
N SER A 246 11.45 5.82 13.60
CA SER A 246 11.20 6.54 14.84
C SER A 246 11.52 5.63 16.01
N PRO A 247 12.42 5.98 16.96
CA PRO A 247 12.69 5.19 18.13
C PRO A 247 11.84 5.59 19.35
N ASP A 248 11.06 6.67 19.26
CA ASP A 248 10.47 7.41 20.36
C ASP A 248 8.95 7.63 20.21
N ASP A 249 8.28 6.58 19.74
CA ASP A 249 6.82 6.51 19.62
C ASP A 249 6.23 7.58 18.65
N GLY A 250 6.96 7.87 17.55
CA GLY A 250 6.54 8.75 16.48
C GLY A 250 6.90 10.23 16.65
N LYS A 251 7.64 10.60 17.70
CA LYS A 251 7.98 12.01 17.98
C LYS A 251 9.09 12.53 17.08
N SER A 252 10.12 11.73 16.84
CA SER A 252 11.21 12.04 15.92
C SER A 252 11.41 10.94 14.89
N TRP A 253 11.95 11.28 13.71
CA TRP A 253 12.10 10.37 12.60
C TRP A 253 13.45 10.56 11.90
N TYR A 254 14.12 9.46 11.62
CA TYR A 254 15.43 9.41 10.98
C TYR A 254 15.35 8.62 9.69
N LEU A 255 15.89 9.19 8.61
CA LEU A 255 16.07 8.49 7.34
C LEU A 255 17.09 7.37 7.52
N LEU A 256 16.76 6.16 7.06
CA LEU A 256 17.69 5.05 6.95
C LEU A 256 18.20 4.95 5.49
N ASP A 257 19.41 4.43 5.31
CA ASP A 257 20.04 4.30 3.99
C ASP A 257 19.37 3.21 3.13
N GLU A 258 18.90 2.14 3.76
CA GLU A 258 18.31 0.98 3.06
C GLU A 258 16.97 0.54 3.71
N PRO A 259 16.02 0.00 2.93
CA PRO A 259 16.11 -0.19 1.49
C PRO A 259 15.60 1.06 0.75
N ARG A 260 16.39 1.59 -0.15
CA ARG A 260 15.92 2.56 -1.12
C ARG A 260 15.42 1.83 -2.37
N VAL A 261 14.14 2.01 -2.72
CA VAL A 261 13.51 1.30 -3.85
C VAL A 261 13.18 2.28 -4.99
N GLU A 262 13.93 2.19 -6.07
CA GLU A 262 13.77 3.00 -7.28
C GLU A 262 12.66 2.44 -8.21
N ASN A 263 11.42 2.56 -7.82
CA ASN A 263 10.27 1.89 -8.44
C ASN A 263 9.40 2.77 -9.36
N SER A 264 9.87 3.94 -9.74
CA SER A 264 9.16 4.89 -10.60
C SER A 264 7.82 5.38 -10.03
N GLY A 265 7.74 5.61 -8.71
CA GLY A 265 6.65 6.32 -8.07
C GLY A 265 5.45 5.49 -7.63
N ASN A 266 5.65 4.22 -7.35
CA ASN A 266 4.63 3.39 -6.73
C ASN A 266 4.78 3.41 -5.20
N PRO A 267 3.69 3.52 -4.40
CA PRO A 267 3.80 3.33 -2.96
C PRO A 267 4.09 1.88 -2.61
N ALA A 268 4.69 1.66 -1.45
CA ALA A 268 4.85 0.33 -0.88
C ALA A 268 3.73 0.02 0.12
N THR A 269 3.58 -1.24 0.47
CA THR A 269 2.97 -1.71 1.72
C THR A 269 4.04 -2.40 2.55
N LEU A 270 4.01 -2.18 3.85
CA LEU A 270 4.87 -2.80 4.83
C LEU A 270 3.99 -3.56 5.81
N THR A 271 4.28 -4.84 6.03
CA THR A 271 3.46 -5.72 6.85
C THR A 271 4.37 -6.48 7.81
N ARG A 272 4.06 -6.44 9.11
CA ARG A 272 4.68 -7.33 10.09
C ARG A 272 3.99 -8.67 10.03
N LEU A 273 4.76 -9.72 9.81
CA LEU A 273 4.30 -11.10 9.78
C LEU A 273 4.22 -11.67 11.20
N GLU A 274 3.43 -12.72 11.39
CA GLU A 274 3.26 -13.39 12.68
C GLU A 274 4.57 -13.97 13.26
N ASN A 275 5.50 -14.37 12.39
CA ASN A 275 6.82 -14.85 12.78
C ASN A 275 7.80 -13.71 13.18
N GLY A 276 7.37 -12.44 13.12
CA GLY A 276 8.16 -11.27 13.42
C GLY A 276 8.90 -10.65 12.22
N ASP A 277 8.95 -11.31 11.06
CA ASP A 277 9.55 -10.75 9.85
C ASP A 277 8.75 -9.56 9.31
N LEU A 278 9.39 -8.77 8.44
CA LEU A 278 8.72 -7.69 7.71
C LEU A 278 8.65 -8.03 6.22
N ALA A 279 7.46 -7.92 5.66
CA ALA A 279 7.23 -8.02 4.21
C ALA A 279 7.02 -6.63 3.60
N LEU A 280 7.92 -6.23 2.70
CA LEU A 280 7.83 -5.01 1.90
C LEU A 280 7.37 -5.38 0.51
N VAL A 281 6.18 -4.91 0.10
CA VAL A 281 5.64 -5.16 -1.25
C VAL A 281 5.38 -3.84 -1.97
N TYR A 282 5.73 -3.77 -3.24
CA TYR A 282 5.57 -2.56 -4.07
C TYR A 282 5.33 -2.90 -5.55
N GLY A 283 4.66 -1.99 -6.24
CA GLY A 283 4.55 -2.07 -7.69
C GLY A 283 5.86 -1.62 -8.36
N TRP A 284 6.30 -2.36 -9.34
CA TRP A 284 7.46 -2.05 -10.16
C TRP A 284 7.01 -1.47 -11.52
N ARG A 285 7.22 -0.16 -11.70
CA ARG A 285 6.75 0.59 -12.88
C ARG A 285 7.79 0.79 -13.96
N ARG A 286 8.68 -0.19 -14.12
CA ARG A 286 9.64 -0.33 -15.22
C ARG A 286 9.47 -1.71 -15.84
N SER A 287 9.87 -1.88 -17.12
CA SER A 287 9.83 -3.19 -17.74
C SER A 287 10.86 -4.15 -17.12
N PRO A 288 10.48 -5.40 -16.82
CA PRO A 288 9.13 -5.96 -16.85
C PRO A 288 8.27 -5.41 -15.69
N TYR A 289 7.09 -4.85 -16.05
CA TYR A 289 6.15 -4.27 -15.07
C TYR A 289 5.56 -5.35 -14.17
N GLY A 290 5.40 -5.06 -12.88
CA GLY A 290 4.89 -6.08 -11.98
C GLY A 290 4.78 -5.66 -10.51
N ILE A 291 4.68 -6.66 -9.67
CA ILE A 291 4.64 -6.54 -8.20
C ILE A 291 5.84 -7.27 -7.64
N ARG A 292 6.56 -6.65 -6.71
CA ARG A 292 7.77 -7.19 -6.12
C ARG A 292 7.72 -7.18 -4.60
N THR A 293 8.53 -8.04 -4.00
CA THR A 293 8.65 -8.14 -2.54
C THR A 293 10.10 -8.28 -2.09
N ARG A 294 10.37 -7.84 -0.88
CA ARG A 294 11.58 -8.09 -0.08
C ARG A 294 11.16 -8.45 1.34
N ILE A 295 11.91 -9.33 1.99
CA ILE A 295 11.68 -9.73 3.39
C ILE A 295 12.84 -9.23 4.24
N SER A 296 12.54 -8.72 5.43
CA SER A 296 13.50 -8.46 6.50
C SER A 296 13.20 -9.36 7.68
N THR A 297 14.24 -9.93 8.28
CA THR A 297 14.18 -10.81 9.45
C THR A 297 14.76 -10.17 10.72
N ASP A 298 15.05 -8.88 10.67
CA ASP A 298 15.77 -8.12 11.70
C ASP A 298 15.18 -6.71 11.93
N ASP A 299 13.84 -6.61 11.93
CA ASP A 299 13.10 -5.35 12.14
C ASP A 299 13.44 -4.26 11.12
N GLY A 300 13.80 -4.64 9.88
CA GLY A 300 14.04 -3.70 8.80
C GLY A 300 15.47 -3.14 8.76
N GLN A 301 16.40 -3.67 9.57
CA GLN A 301 17.81 -3.28 9.55
C GLN A 301 18.49 -3.75 8.27
N THR A 302 18.20 -4.98 7.84
CA THR A 302 18.64 -5.51 6.55
C THR A 302 17.49 -6.14 5.79
N TRP A 303 17.65 -6.21 4.47
CA TRP A 303 16.62 -6.71 3.57
C TRP A 303 17.16 -7.76 2.62
N GLY A 304 16.44 -8.87 2.50
CA GLY A 304 16.73 -9.92 1.55
C GLY A 304 16.67 -9.41 0.10
N ARG A 305 17.03 -10.27 -0.84
CA ARG A 305 16.96 -9.95 -2.26
C ARG A 305 15.53 -9.62 -2.70
N GLU A 306 15.39 -8.88 -3.79
CA GLU A 306 14.12 -8.59 -4.43
C GLU A 306 13.62 -9.81 -5.22
N TYR A 307 12.32 -10.10 -5.09
CA TYR A 307 11.63 -11.13 -5.86
C TYR A 307 10.42 -10.54 -6.58
N ALA A 308 10.13 -11.05 -7.76
CA ALA A 308 8.91 -10.76 -8.47
C ALA A 308 7.78 -11.69 -8.00
N LEU A 309 6.74 -11.11 -7.40
CA LEU A 309 5.47 -11.81 -7.17
C LEU A 309 4.68 -11.92 -8.48
N ARG A 310 4.78 -10.90 -9.34
CA ARG A 310 4.15 -10.85 -10.66
C ARG A 310 4.99 -9.99 -11.61
N ALA A 311 5.12 -10.35 -12.90
CA ALA A 311 5.99 -9.67 -13.86
C ALA A 311 5.41 -9.55 -15.28
N ASP A 312 4.11 -9.76 -15.45
CA ASP A 312 3.37 -9.76 -16.72
C ASP A 312 2.54 -8.48 -16.95
N GLY A 313 2.88 -7.40 -16.26
CA GLY A 313 2.15 -6.14 -16.38
C GLY A 313 2.26 -5.49 -17.76
N GLY A 314 1.17 -4.90 -18.25
CA GLY A 314 1.08 -4.29 -19.57
C GLY A 314 1.74 -2.92 -19.67
N SER A 315 1.74 -2.15 -18.57
CA SER A 315 2.34 -0.81 -18.52
C SER A 315 2.69 -0.36 -17.10
N TRP A 316 3.16 0.87 -16.98
CA TRP A 316 3.47 1.53 -15.71
C TRP A 316 2.25 1.74 -14.78
N ASP A 317 1.03 1.71 -15.33
CA ASP A 317 -0.20 2.04 -14.60
C ASP A 317 -0.75 0.82 -13.85
N ILE A 318 0.00 0.39 -12.83
CA ILE A 318 -0.24 -0.78 -11.97
C ILE A 318 0.21 -0.49 -10.54
N GLY A 319 -0.13 -1.38 -9.59
CA GLY A 319 0.43 -1.43 -8.25
C GLY A 319 -0.50 -0.89 -7.17
N TYR A 320 -0.03 0.05 -6.34
CA TYR A 320 -0.72 0.52 -5.13
C TYR A 320 -1.14 -0.64 -4.22
N PRO A 321 -0.19 -1.50 -3.82
CA PRO A 321 -0.49 -2.72 -3.11
C PRO A 321 -0.92 -2.47 -1.67
N ARG A 322 -1.69 -3.44 -1.15
CA ARG A 322 -1.96 -3.67 0.27
C ARG A 322 -1.80 -5.15 0.56
N THR A 323 -1.24 -5.49 1.71
CA THR A 323 -0.96 -6.86 2.11
C THR A 323 -1.53 -7.14 3.48
N VAL A 324 -2.13 -8.32 3.63
CA VAL A 324 -2.50 -8.94 4.92
C VAL A 324 -1.96 -10.35 4.97
N GLN A 325 -1.75 -10.88 6.17
CA GLN A 325 -1.38 -12.28 6.36
C GLN A 325 -2.60 -13.11 6.77
N ARG A 326 -2.71 -14.30 6.24
CA ARG A 326 -3.74 -15.31 6.54
C ARG A 326 -3.34 -16.13 7.77
N THR A 327 -4.29 -16.88 8.32
CA THR A 327 -4.06 -17.79 9.45
C THR A 327 -3.12 -18.96 9.11
N ASP A 328 -2.99 -19.34 7.84
CA ASP A 328 -2.03 -20.35 7.37
C ASP A 328 -0.61 -19.81 7.14
N GLY A 329 -0.36 -18.54 7.50
CA GLY A 329 0.93 -17.86 7.35
C GLY A 329 1.18 -17.26 5.98
N LYS A 330 0.37 -17.57 4.95
CA LYS A 330 0.49 -16.95 3.62
C LYS A 330 0.03 -15.50 3.64
N CYS A 331 0.57 -14.73 2.73
CA CYS A 331 0.16 -13.35 2.50
C CYS A 331 -0.81 -13.22 1.33
N VAL A 332 -1.76 -12.31 1.45
CA VAL A 332 -2.62 -11.86 0.34
C VAL A 332 -2.29 -10.40 0.05
N THR A 333 -1.79 -10.14 -1.14
CA THR A 333 -1.47 -8.79 -1.62
C THR A 333 -2.46 -8.38 -2.69
N ALA A 334 -3.31 -7.39 -2.42
CA ALA A 334 -4.23 -6.81 -3.38
C ALA A 334 -3.60 -5.55 -4.03
N TYR A 335 -3.78 -5.40 -5.34
CA TYR A 335 -3.25 -4.29 -6.13
C TYR A 335 -4.09 -4.08 -7.38
N TYR A 336 -3.96 -2.93 -8.06
CA TYR A 336 -4.55 -2.79 -9.40
C TYR A 336 -3.54 -3.18 -10.47
N PHE A 337 -4.06 -3.77 -11.54
CA PHE A 337 -3.23 -4.40 -12.55
C PHE A 337 -3.90 -4.42 -13.93
N HIS A 338 -3.13 -4.66 -14.95
CA HIS A 338 -3.55 -5.15 -16.26
C HIS A 338 -2.38 -5.89 -16.92
N GLU A 339 -2.66 -6.93 -17.65
CA GLU A 339 -1.69 -7.71 -18.40
C GLU A 339 -1.33 -7.02 -19.73
N GLN A 340 -0.24 -7.47 -20.33
CA GLN A 340 0.17 -7.02 -21.65
C GLN A 340 -0.95 -7.33 -22.67
N GLY A 341 -1.29 -6.31 -23.50
CA GLY A 341 -2.39 -6.41 -24.48
C GLY A 341 -3.79 -6.22 -23.92
N GLN A 342 -3.93 -5.99 -22.60
CA GLN A 342 -5.19 -5.62 -21.95
C GLN A 342 -5.21 -4.12 -21.63
N GLU A 343 -6.34 -3.47 -21.85
CA GLU A 343 -6.49 -2.04 -21.57
C GLU A 343 -7.13 -1.75 -20.21
N LEU A 344 -8.03 -2.64 -19.75
CA LEU A 344 -8.78 -2.43 -18.52
C LEU A 344 -7.92 -2.68 -17.29
N ARG A 345 -7.85 -1.69 -16.40
CA ARG A 345 -7.27 -1.87 -15.06
C ARG A 345 -8.31 -2.47 -14.13
N TYR A 346 -7.92 -3.53 -13.46
CA TYR A 346 -8.77 -4.29 -12.55
C TYR A 346 -8.05 -4.48 -11.20
N ILE A 347 -8.76 -4.95 -10.19
CA ILE A 347 -8.16 -5.31 -8.91
C ILE A 347 -7.83 -6.80 -8.94
N ALA A 348 -6.55 -7.09 -8.76
CA ALA A 348 -6.00 -8.44 -8.59
C ALA A 348 -5.54 -8.65 -7.15
N ALA A 349 -5.45 -9.91 -6.74
CA ALA A 349 -4.71 -10.31 -5.56
C ALA A 349 -3.70 -11.40 -5.92
N THR A 350 -2.62 -11.45 -5.15
CA THR A 350 -1.63 -12.54 -5.17
C THR A 350 -1.57 -13.14 -3.78
N ILE A 351 -1.81 -14.45 -3.71
CA ILE A 351 -1.58 -15.28 -2.52
C ILE A 351 -0.18 -15.86 -2.66
N TRP A 352 0.65 -15.69 -1.63
CA TRP A 352 2.05 -16.10 -1.66
C TRP A 352 2.55 -16.45 -0.26
N ASP A 353 3.52 -17.36 -0.20
CA ASP A 353 4.13 -17.83 1.04
C ASP A 353 5.43 -17.05 1.30
N PRO A 354 5.48 -16.15 2.32
CA PRO A 354 6.66 -15.33 2.60
C PRO A 354 7.90 -16.14 2.96
N GLU A 355 7.77 -17.34 3.51
CA GLU A 355 8.91 -18.22 3.85
C GLU A 355 9.76 -18.58 2.62
N GLN A 356 9.14 -18.64 1.44
CA GLN A 356 9.84 -18.94 0.18
C GLN A 356 10.67 -17.76 -0.34
N PHE A 357 10.50 -16.58 0.24
CA PHE A 357 11.14 -15.31 -0.18
C PHE A 357 12.10 -14.72 0.86
N ARG A 358 12.44 -15.47 1.92
CA ARG A 358 13.35 -15.03 3.01
C ARG A 358 14.83 -15.05 2.63
N ARG A 359 15.24 -15.63 1.49
CA ARG A 359 16.65 -15.90 1.15
C ARG A 359 17.26 -14.84 0.25
#